data_0758195e85f45d85f2de6daf6a2fb098
#
_entry.id   0758195e85f45d85f2de6daf6a2fb098
#
_cell.length_a   1.000
_cell.length_b   1.000
_cell.length_c   1.000
_cell.angle_alpha   90.00
_cell.angle_beta   90.00
_cell.angle_gamma   90.00
#
_symmetry.space_group_name_H-M   'P 1'
#
loop_
_entity.id
_entity.type
_entity.pdbx_description
1 polymer ?
#
loop_
_entity_poly.entity_id
_entity_poly.type
_entity_poly.pdbx_seq_one_letter_code
_entity_poly.pdbx_strand_id
1 'polypeptide(L)'
;MAGPKIRIKLRAYDHRMLDVAARDIVEHVTRTGAKVVGPVPLPTERSVYTVIRSPHKYKDSREHFQMLTHKRLIDIVDATSKTVQELQRLNLSTGVDIEIKL
;
A
#
# COMPACT_ATOMS: atom_id res chain seq x y z
N MET A 1 11.24 -15.28 -22.61
CA MET A 1 9.88 -15.27 -22.07
C MET A 1 9.92 -14.86 -20.61
N ALA A 2 9.13 -13.86 -20.23
CA ALA A 2 9.08 -13.46 -18.84
C ALA A 2 8.35 -14.52 -18.02
N GLY A 3 8.88 -14.84 -16.84
CA GLY A 3 8.20 -15.72 -15.91
C GLY A 3 6.93 -15.11 -15.35
N PRO A 4 6.25 -15.81 -14.42
CA PRO A 4 5.05 -15.27 -13.79
C PRO A 4 5.32 -13.90 -13.18
N LYS A 5 4.39 -12.99 -13.37
CA LYS A 5 4.48 -11.64 -12.84
C LYS A 5 3.43 -11.46 -11.77
N ILE A 6 3.86 -10.98 -10.62
CA ILE A 6 2.98 -10.67 -9.52
C ILE A 6 2.99 -9.16 -9.32
N ARG A 7 1.81 -8.56 -9.26
CA ARG A 7 1.67 -7.13 -9.01
C ARG A 7 1.08 -6.93 -7.63
N ILE A 8 1.77 -6.16 -6.80
CA ILE A 8 1.35 -5.87 -5.45
C ILE A 8 1.06 -4.39 -5.34
N LYS A 9 -0.15 -4.07 -4.90
CA LYS A 9 -0.54 -2.70 -4.57
C LYS A 9 -0.63 -2.57 -3.07
N LEU A 10 0.04 -1.55 -2.54
CA LEU A 10 -0.01 -1.21 -1.13
C LEU A 10 -0.71 0.12 -0.97
N ARG A 11 -1.57 0.22 0.03
CA ARG A 11 -2.26 1.45 0.38
C ARG A 11 -2.19 1.68 1.87
N ALA A 12 -1.96 2.91 2.26
CA ALA A 12 -1.97 3.29 3.66
C ALA A 12 -2.21 4.79 3.78
N TYR A 13 -2.72 5.20 4.93
CA TYR A 13 -2.87 6.61 5.23
C TYR A 13 -1.54 7.23 5.68
N ASP A 14 -0.65 6.42 6.25
CA ASP A 14 0.66 6.88 6.71
C ASP A 14 1.72 6.44 5.72
N HIS A 15 2.40 7.40 5.11
CA HIS A 15 3.43 7.12 4.11
C HIS A 15 4.65 6.40 4.70
N ARG A 16 4.94 6.63 5.98
CA ARG A 16 6.08 5.99 6.64
C ARG A 16 5.85 4.49 6.80
N MET A 17 4.66 4.13 7.26
CA MET A 17 4.29 2.72 7.39
C MET A 17 4.27 2.03 6.03
N LEU A 18 3.81 2.74 5.02
CA LEU A 18 3.75 2.23 3.66
C LEU A 18 5.16 1.97 3.12
N ASP A 19 6.09 2.88 3.35
CA ASP A 19 7.48 2.72 2.89
C ASP A 19 8.17 1.56 3.60
N VAL A 20 7.94 1.40 4.89
CA VAL A 20 8.48 0.27 5.65
C VAL A 20 7.92 -1.05 5.12
N ALA A 21 6.61 -1.12 4.89
CA ALA A 21 5.97 -2.31 4.36
C ALA A 21 6.52 -2.67 2.96
N ALA A 22 6.68 -1.67 2.11
CA ALA A 22 7.23 -1.89 0.77
C ALA A 22 8.66 -2.44 0.84
N ARG A 23 9.48 -1.90 1.72
CA ARG A 23 10.85 -2.36 1.93
C ARG A 23 10.88 -3.80 2.42
N ASP A 24 10.04 -4.14 3.38
CA ASP A 24 9.96 -5.50 3.92
C ASP A 24 9.59 -6.51 2.83
N ILE A 25 8.61 -6.16 2.00
CA ILE A 25 8.20 -7.02 0.89
C ILE A 25 9.36 -7.23 -0.07
N VAL A 26 10.06 -6.17 -0.45
CA VAL A 26 11.19 -6.25 -1.37
C VAL A 26 12.28 -7.15 -0.81
N GLU A 27 12.61 -7.01 0.46
CA GLU A 27 13.62 -7.85 1.10
C GLU A 27 13.23 -9.32 1.09
N HIS A 28 12.02 -9.64 1.49
CA HIS A 28 11.55 -11.02 1.55
C HIS A 28 11.51 -11.66 0.16
N VAL A 29 11.02 -10.94 -0.82
CA VAL A 29 10.91 -11.44 -2.19
C VAL A 29 12.29 -11.63 -2.81
N THR A 30 13.21 -10.72 -2.57
CA THR A 30 14.57 -10.82 -3.10
C THR A 30 15.27 -12.07 -2.58
N ARG A 31 15.01 -12.47 -1.33
CA ARG A 31 15.56 -13.70 -0.77
C ARG A 31 15.10 -14.95 -1.49
N THR A 32 13.96 -14.91 -2.14
CA THR A 32 13.43 -16.06 -2.90
C THR A 32 14.02 -16.16 -4.31
N GLY A 33 14.86 -15.21 -4.71
CA GLY A 33 15.47 -15.18 -6.02
C GLY A 33 14.66 -14.49 -7.10
N ALA A 34 13.48 -13.96 -6.77
CA ALA A 34 12.68 -13.20 -7.71
C ALA A 34 13.25 -11.81 -7.94
N LYS A 35 12.97 -11.25 -9.10
CA LYS A 35 13.37 -9.88 -9.42
C LYS A 35 12.25 -8.92 -9.07
N VAL A 36 12.60 -7.81 -8.47
CA VAL A 36 11.64 -6.81 -8.04
C VAL A 36 11.83 -5.54 -8.86
N VAL A 37 10.74 -5.03 -9.40
CA VAL A 37 10.71 -3.74 -10.09
C VAL A 37 9.92 -2.77 -9.21
N GLY A 38 10.55 -1.69 -8.86
CA GLY A 38 9.94 -0.71 -7.96
C GLY A 38 10.47 -0.86 -6.54
N PRO A 39 9.86 -0.30 -5.52
CA PRO A 39 8.48 0.22 -5.50
C PRO A 39 8.30 1.53 -6.27
N VAL A 40 7.18 1.63 -6.95
CA VAL A 40 6.81 2.83 -7.71
C VAL A 40 5.71 3.57 -6.94
N PRO A 41 5.92 4.84 -6.59
CA PRO A 41 4.86 5.61 -5.96
C PRO A 41 3.76 5.91 -6.98
N LEU A 42 2.53 5.60 -6.61
CA LEU A 42 1.37 5.97 -7.39
C LEU A 42 0.81 7.30 -6.89
N PRO A 43 -0.01 7.99 -7.69
CA PRO A 43 -0.62 9.24 -7.24
C PRO A 43 -1.38 9.05 -5.93
N THR A 44 -1.19 9.99 -5.02
CA THR A 44 -1.87 9.98 -3.73
C THR A 44 -3.31 10.42 -3.93
N GLU A 45 -4.25 9.65 -3.42
CA GLU A 45 -5.65 10.02 -3.42
C GLU A 45 -5.95 10.90 -2.22
N ARG A 46 -6.73 11.94 -2.47
CA ARG A 46 -7.15 12.87 -1.44
C ARG A 46 -8.65 12.77 -1.27
N SER A 47 -9.09 12.49 -0.05
CA SER A 47 -10.49 12.53 0.30
C SER A 47 -10.71 13.66 1.30
N VAL A 48 -11.70 14.51 1.01
CA VAL A 48 -12.04 15.62 1.89
C VAL A 48 -13.44 15.38 2.42
N TYR A 49 -13.57 15.40 3.72
CA TYR A 49 -14.84 15.26 4.40
C TYR A 49 -15.17 16.55 5.14
N THR A 50 -16.42 16.98 5.02
CA THR A 50 -16.94 18.08 5.82
C THR A 50 -17.88 17.51 6.85
N VAL A 51 -17.57 17.74 8.12
CA VAL A 51 -18.39 17.28 9.23
C VAL A 51 -19.02 18.48 9.91
N ILE A 52 -20.32 18.43 10.11
CA ILE A 52 -21.06 19.46 10.84
C ILE A 52 -21.26 18.93 12.26
N ARG A 53 -20.59 19.56 13.23
CA ARG A 53 -20.66 19.11 14.62
C ARG A 53 -21.85 19.63 15.36
N SER A 54 -22.27 20.84 15.06
CA SER A 54 -23.39 21.45 15.81
C SER A 54 -24.20 22.28 14.85
N PRO A 55 -25.20 21.69 14.19
CA PRO A 55 -25.93 22.37 13.13
C PRO A 55 -26.81 23.51 13.62
N HIS A 56 -27.07 23.62 14.92
CA HIS A 56 -28.03 24.60 15.44
C HIS A 56 -27.43 25.94 15.84
N LYS A 57 -26.16 26.00 16.14
CA LYS A 57 -25.61 27.19 16.78
C LYS A 57 -24.56 27.91 15.98
N TYR A 58 -23.79 27.19 15.16
CA TYR A 58 -22.58 27.78 14.63
C TYR A 58 -22.42 27.52 13.15
N LYS A 59 -22.19 28.58 12.42
CA LYS A 59 -21.77 28.48 11.04
C LYS A 59 -20.41 27.84 10.94
N ASP A 60 -19.60 27.93 11.99
CA ASP A 60 -18.21 27.47 12.02
C ASP A 60 -18.06 26.07 12.59
N SER A 61 -19.17 25.36 12.83
CA SER A 61 -19.12 24.00 13.33
C SER A 61 -18.71 22.97 12.27
N ARG A 62 -18.40 23.42 11.09
CA ARG A 62 -17.89 22.54 10.03
C ARG A 62 -16.42 22.28 10.23
N GLU A 63 -16.06 21.02 10.24
CA GLU A 63 -14.67 20.63 10.21
C GLU A 63 -14.39 19.94 8.89
N HIS A 64 -13.29 20.33 8.27
CA HIS A 64 -12.83 19.70 7.06
C HIS A 64 -11.76 18.70 7.43
N PHE A 65 -12.04 17.43 7.17
CA PHE A 65 -11.08 16.37 7.35
C PHE A 65 -10.53 15.97 5.99
N GLN A 66 -9.24 15.95 5.91
CA GLN A 66 -8.55 15.53 4.69
C GLN A 66 -7.79 14.25 4.99
N MET A 67 -8.12 13.21 4.24
CA MET A 67 -7.41 11.94 4.33
C MET A 67 -6.62 11.74 3.06
N LEU A 68 -5.35 11.47 3.22
CA LEU A 68 -4.46 11.17 2.10
C LEU A 68 -4.21 9.67 2.08
N THR A 69 -4.51 9.04 0.97
CA THR A 69 -4.22 7.63 0.77
C THR A 69 -3.00 7.52 -0.11
N HIS A 70 -1.91 7.06 0.48
CA HIS A 70 -0.67 6.83 -0.25
C HIS A 70 -0.68 5.43 -0.85
N LYS A 71 -0.15 5.31 -2.05
CA LYS A 71 -0.12 4.05 -2.78
C LYS A 71 1.27 3.75 -3.27
N ARG A 72 1.63 2.47 -3.26
CA ARG A 72 2.88 1.98 -3.83
C ARG A 72 2.60 0.75 -4.67
N LEU A 73 3.30 0.62 -5.77
CA LEU A 73 3.19 -0.51 -6.67
C LEU A 73 4.51 -1.25 -6.73
N ILE A 74 4.46 -2.55 -6.52
CA ILE A 74 5.62 -3.42 -6.61
C ILE A 74 5.31 -4.50 -7.63
N ASP A 75 6.15 -4.62 -8.65
CA ASP A 75 6.06 -5.71 -9.62
C ASP A 75 7.15 -6.72 -9.32
N ILE A 76 6.75 -7.98 -9.24
CA ILE A 76 7.68 -9.09 -9.02
C ILE A 76 7.72 -9.91 -10.30
N VAL A 77 8.91 -10.07 -10.85
CA VAL A 77 9.17 -10.82 -12.07
C VAL A 77 9.91 -12.10 -11.71
N ASP A 78 9.65 -13.16 -12.45
CA ASP A 78 10.25 -14.48 -12.21
C ASP A 78 9.93 -15.02 -10.82
N ALA A 79 8.66 -14.86 -10.40
CA ALA A 79 8.21 -15.36 -9.12
C ALA A 79 8.21 -16.90 -9.11
N THR A 80 8.63 -17.45 -7.98
CA THR A 80 8.63 -18.90 -7.74
C THR A 80 7.57 -19.25 -6.72
N SER A 81 7.37 -20.57 -6.49
CA SER A 81 6.47 -21.01 -5.42
C SER A 81 6.92 -20.47 -4.07
N LYS A 82 8.22 -20.36 -3.84
CA LYS A 82 8.76 -19.77 -2.62
C LYS A 82 8.33 -18.32 -2.46
N THR A 83 8.35 -17.56 -3.56
CA THR A 83 7.93 -16.17 -3.55
C THR A 83 6.49 -16.04 -3.07
N VAL A 84 5.60 -16.86 -3.61
CA VAL A 84 4.19 -16.85 -3.22
C VAL A 84 4.02 -17.21 -1.74
N GLN A 85 4.75 -18.23 -1.27
CA GLN A 85 4.73 -18.64 0.13
C GLN A 85 5.20 -17.52 1.06
N GLU A 86 6.29 -16.86 0.69
CA GLU A 86 6.81 -15.74 1.49
C GLU A 86 5.80 -14.58 1.56
N LEU A 87 5.13 -14.28 0.46
CA LEU A 87 4.09 -13.25 0.45
C LEU A 87 2.92 -13.59 1.36
N GLN A 88 2.54 -14.87 1.42
CA GLN A 88 1.46 -15.33 2.28
C GLN A 88 1.84 -15.27 3.77
N ARG A 89 3.12 -15.36 4.08
CA ARG A 89 3.62 -15.32 5.46
C ARG A 89 3.89 -13.91 5.96
N LEU A 90 3.86 -12.92 5.09
CA LEU A 90 4.17 -11.56 5.48
C LEU A 90 3.13 -11.03 6.45
N ASN A 91 3.61 -10.57 7.60
CA ASN A 91 2.80 -9.83 8.55
C ASN A 91 3.14 -8.36 8.39
N LEU A 92 2.25 -7.63 7.79
CA LEU A 92 2.42 -6.20 7.65
C LEU A 92 1.82 -5.45 8.83
N SER A 93 2.31 -4.24 9.02
CA SER A 93 1.79 -3.38 10.06
C SER A 93 0.30 -3.12 9.87
N THR A 94 -0.41 -2.99 10.97
CA THR A 94 -1.81 -2.58 10.94
C THR A 94 -1.93 -1.23 10.24
N GLY A 95 -2.90 -1.09 9.37
CA GLY A 95 -3.12 0.15 8.63
C GLY A 95 -2.57 0.14 7.22
N VAL A 96 -1.93 -0.94 6.80
CA VAL A 96 -1.48 -1.10 5.42
C VAL A 96 -2.33 -2.16 4.73
N ASP A 97 -2.99 -1.78 3.66
CA ASP A 97 -3.75 -2.70 2.82
C ASP A 97 -2.89 -3.24 1.70
N ILE A 98 -2.98 -4.54 1.47
CA ILE A 98 -2.30 -5.20 0.37
C ILE A 98 -3.32 -5.77 -0.60
N GLU A 99 -3.08 -5.54 -1.88
CA GLU A 99 -3.80 -6.20 -2.95
C GLU A 99 -2.78 -6.88 -3.85
N ILE A 100 -2.91 -8.18 -4.02
CA ILE A 100 -2.00 -8.98 -4.83
C ILE A 100 -2.73 -9.49 -6.06
N LYS A 101 -2.20 -9.21 -7.23
CA LYS A 101 -2.71 -9.71 -8.50
C LYS A 101 -1.67 -10.59 -9.15
N LEU A 102 -2.11 -11.77 -9.53
CA LEU A 102 -1.28 -12.72 -10.27
C LEU A 102 -1.39 -12.52 -11.77
#